data_75f0b075f91c388c91ce2b2095c207e0
#
_entry.id   75f0b075f91c388c91ce2b2095c207e0
#
_cell.length_a   1.000
_cell.length_b   1.000
_cell.length_c   1.000
_cell.angle_alpha   90.00
_cell.angle_beta   90.00
_cell.angle_gamma   90.00
#
_symmetry.space_group_name_H-M   'P 1'
#
loop_
_entity.id
_entity.type
_entity.pdbx_description
1 polymer ?
#
loop_
_entity_poly.entity_id
_entity_poly.type
_entity_poly.pdbx_seq_one_letter_code
_entity_poly.pdbx_strand_id
1 'polypeptide(L)'
;MKYEELIDFTQKILEANYLPVYRFELPCEDLDHLDQGLLRHILGVKNTSRFFNDLFEKLKPGKIYFNTDLFQCTFVFLLLPGTKTVFYCGPVVFEKIQGNRFEELFSSLPLKDTYHDSIQAYYQKLPFLGSYAMFESLFLE
;
A
#
# COMPACT_ATOMS: atom_id res chain seq x y z
N MET A 1 -5.87 -22.92 15.18
CA MET A 1 -6.42 -22.11 14.09
C MET A 1 -5.54 -22.25 12.88
N LYS A 2 -6.13 -22.46 11.74
CA LYS A 2 -5.37 -22.53 10.51
C LYS A 2 -4.94 -21.14 10.06
N TYR A 3 -3.77 -21.08 9.43
CA TYR A 3 -3.20 -19.82 8.98
C TYR A 3 -4.15 -19.06 8.04
N GLU A 4 -4.82 -19.78 7.14
CA GLU A 4 -5.77 -19.15 6.22
C GLU A 4 -6.96 -18.51 6.92
N GLU A 5 -7.44 -19.12 7.99
CA GLU A 5 -8.55 -18.56 8.77
C GLU A 5 -8.14 -17.25 9.43
N LEU A 6 -6.90 -17.18 9.92
CA LEU A 6 -6.37 -15.97 10.52
C LEU A 6 -6.26 -14.85 9.48
N ILE A 7 -5.75 -15.17 8.29
CA ILE A 7 -5.64 -14.21 7.19
C ILE A 7 -7.02 -13.73 6.76
N ASP A 8 -7.99 -14.63 6.64
CA ASP A 8 -9.36 -14.25 6.26
C ASP A 8 -9.98 -13.31 7.30
N PHE A 9 -9.77 -13.61 8.58
CA PHE A 9 -10.28 -12.77 9.68
C PHE A 9 -9.64 -11.37 9.62
N THR A 10 -8.33 -11.32 9.48
CA THR A 10 -7.59 -10.04 9.37
C THR A 10 -8.10 -9.23 8.18
N GLN A 11 -8.30 -9.88 7.04
CA GLN A 11 -8.81 -9.20 5.86
C GLN A 11 -10.17 -8.57 6.12
N LYS A 12 -11.08 -9.29 6.78
CA LYS A 12 -12.40 -8.76 7.09
C LYS A 12 -12.34 -7.53 7.99
N ILE A 13 -11.43 -7.54 8.97
CA ILE A 13 -11.25 -6.40 9.86
C ILE A 13 -10.74 -5.19 9.07
N LEU A 14 -9.76 -5.40 8.20
CA LEU A 14 -9.19 -4.32 7.40
C LEU A 14 -10.23 -3.74 6.44
N GLU A 15 -11.01 -4.59 5.78
CA GLU A 15 -12.07 -4.15 4.87
C GLU A 15 -13.19 -3.42 5.61
N ALA A 16 -13.50 -3.83 6.83
CA ALA A 16 -14.48 -3.13 7.66
C ALA A 16 -14.01 -1.74 8.05
N ASN A 17 -12.70 -1.47 8.00
CA ASN A 17 -12.12 -0.15 8.21
C ASN A 17 -11.85 0.60 6.90
N TYR A 18 -12.43 0.13 5.80
CA TYR A 18 -12.33 0.72 4.47
C TYR A 18 -10.90 0.78 3.92
N LEU A 19 -10.06 -0.17 4.32
CA LEU A 19 -8.69 -0.26 3.85
C LEU A 19 -8.62 -1.15 2.60
N PRO A 20 -7.82 -0.77 1.59
CA PRO A 20 -7.66 -1.60 0.40
C PRO A 20 -6.85 -2.85 0.73
N VAL A 21 -7.42 -4.01 0.43
CA VAL A 21 -6.78 -5.31 0.66
C VAL A 21 -6.82 -6.10 -0.64
N TYR A 22 -5.70 -6.71 -0.98
CA TYR A 22 -5.58 -7.52 -2.19
C TYR A 22 -4.87 -8.84 -1.87
N ARG A 23 -5.29 -9.91 -2.56
CA ARG A 23 -4.57 -11.17 -2.59
C ARG A 23 -4.32 -11.51 -4.04
N PHE A 24 -3.10 -11.91 -4.35
CA PHE A 24 -2.76 -12.28 -5.72
C PHE A 24 -1.62 -13.29 -5.72
N GLU A 25 -1.51 -14.08 -6.78
CA GLU A 25 -0.44 -15.04 -6.95
C GLU A 25 0.67 -14.47 -7.82
N LEU A 26 1.91 -14.74 -7.47
CA LEU A 26 3.07 -14.34 -8.24
C LEU A 26 3.40 -15.40 -9.31
N PRO A 27 3.81 -15.00 -10.50
CA PRO A 27 3.81 -13.64 -11.01
C PRO A 27 2.41 -13.18 -11.42
N CYS A 28 2.09 -11.92 -11.19
CA CYS A 28 0.81 -11.33 -11.54
C CYS A 28 1.02 -10.24 -12.58
N GLU A 29 0.22 -10.23 -13.66
CA GLU A 29 0.41 -9.29 -14.75
C GLU A 29 -0.14 -7.91 -14.48
N ASP A 30 -1.12 -7.79 -13.57
CA ASP A 30 -1.78 -6.52 -13.29
C ASP A 30 -1.66 -6.16 -11.81
N LEU A 31 -0.61 -5.41 -11.47
CA LEU A 31 -0.37 -4.91 -10.13
C LEU A 31 -0.35 -3.37 -10.10
N ASP A 32 -0.75 -2.70 -11.18
CA ASP A 32 -0.69 -1.25 -11.27
C ASP A 32 -1.62 -0.54 -10.27
N HIS A 33 -2.58 -1.25 -9.72
CA HIS A 33 -3.54 -0.70 -8.76
C HIS A 33 -3.07 -0.73 -7.31
N LEU A 34 -1.97 -1.41 -7.01
CA LEU A 34 -1.53 -1.59 -5.62
C LEU A 34 -1.21 -0.28 -4.90
N ASP A 35 -0.77 0.73 -5.63
CA ASP A 35 -0.50 2.07 -5.09
C ASP A 35 -1.60 3.07 -5.49
N GLN A 36 -2.78 2.59 -5.80
CA GLN A 36 -3.92 3.39 -6.30
C GLN A 36 -3.57 4.09 -7.61
N GLY A 37 -2.69 3.48 -8.40
CA GLY A 37 -2.33 4.00 -9.73
C GLY A 37 -1.33 5.14 -9.71
N LEU A 38 -0.66 5.40 -8.59
CA LEU A 38 0.28 6.51 -8.47
C LEU A 38 1.39 6.42 -9.51
N LEU A 39 2.14 5.32 -9.53
CA LEU A 39 3.27 5.19 -10.43
C LEU A 39 2.85 5.12 -11.89
N ARG A 40 1.85 4.30 -12.21
CA ARG A 40 1.45 4.04 -13.60
C ARG A 40 0.61 5.15 -14.19
N HIS A 41 -0.46 5.55 -13.49
CA HIS A 41 -1.49 6.41 -14.06
C HIS A 41 -1.27 7.89 -13.79
N ILE A 42 -0.62 8.23 -12.69
CA ILE A 42 -0.33 9.63 -12.35
C ILE A 42 1.05 10.03 -12.83
N LEU A 43 2.08 9.24 -12.48
CA LEU A 43 3.46 9.58 -12.81
C LEU A 43 3.95 9.00 -14.13
N GLY A 44 3.16 8.12 -14.76
CA GLY A 44 3.48 7.59 -16.08
C GLY A 44 4.63 6.59 -16.11
N VAL A 45 4.95 5.96 -14.98
CA VAL A 45 6.01 4.96 -14.90
C VAL A 45 5.55 3.69 -15.61
N LYS A 46 6.41 3.16 -16.48
CA LYS A 46 6.15 1.92 -17.21
C LYS A 46 6.66 0.72 -16.42
N ASN A 47 6.08 -0.46 -16.71
CA ASN A 47 6.52 -1.72 -16.11
C ASN A 47 6.37 -1.78 -14.59
N THR A 48 5.36 -1.11 -14.04
CA THR A 48 5.10 -1.11 -12.59
C THR A 48 4.76 -2.50 -12.08
N SER A 49 3.99 -3.29 -12.84
CA SER A 49 3.67 -4.66 -12.43
C SER A 49 4.91 -5.53 -12.32
N ARG A 50 5.88 -5.34 -13.22
CA ARG A 50 7.16 -6.05 -13.14
C ARG A 50 7.94 -5.62 -11.91
N PHE A 51 7.94 -4.34 -11.60
CA PHE A 51 8.60 -3.81 -10.39
C PHE A 51 8.02 -4.48 -9.14
N PHE A 52 6.70 -4.55 -9.02
CA PHE A 52 6.06 -5.16 -7.87
C PHE A 52 6.31 -6.67 -7.80
N ASN A 53 6.27 -7.37 -8.94
CA ASN A 53 6.59 -8.80 -8.96
C ASN A 53 8.01 -9.07 -8.47
N ASP A 54 8.98 -8.29 -8.96
CA ASP A 54 10.37 -8.43 -8.54
C ASP A 54 10.53 -8.16 -7.04
N LEU A 55 9.82 -7.17 -6.52
CA LEU A 55 9.84 -6.85 -5.09
C LEU A 55 9.30 -8.01 -4.26
N PHE A 56 8.12 -8.53 -4.62
CA PHE A 56 7.44 -9.54 -3.82
C PHE A 56 8.10 -10.92 -3.90
N GLU A 57 8.78 -11.22 -4.99
CA GLU A 57 9.51 -12.48 -5.12
C GLU A 57 10.69 -12.60 -4.16
N LYS A 58 11.19 -11.48 -3.65
CA LYS A 58 12.31 -11.44 -2.71
C LYS A 58 11.88 -11.54 -1.25
N LEU A 59 10.59 -11.62 -0.97
CA LEU A 59 10.08 -11.65 0.40
C LEU A 59 10.33 -13.00 1.05
N LYS A 60 10.62 -12.96 2.37
CA LYS A 60 10.69 -14.17 3.17
C LYS A 60 9.27 -14.63 3.49
N PRO A 61 8.91 -15.89 3.20
CA PRO A 61 7.58 -16.38 3.50
C PRO A 61 7.25 -16.25 5.00
N GLY A 62 6.03 -15.82 5.29
CA GLY A 62 5.56 -15.70 6.66
C GLY A 62 5.97 -14.45 7.41
N LYS A 63 6.82 -13.62 6.81
CA LYS A 63 7.24 -12.36 7.44
C LYS A 63 6.33 -11.22 6.97
N ILE A 64 5.86 -10.42 7.93
CA ILE A 64 5.03 -9.24 7.66
C ILE A 64 5.96 -8.04 7.46
N TYR A 65 5.79 -7.36 6.33
CA TYR A 65 6.59 -6.18 5.99
C TYR A 65 5.71 -4.93 6.06
N PHE A 66 6.19 -3.92 6.79
CA PHE A 66 5.59 -2.58 6.83
C PHE A 66 6.54 -1.64 6.11
N ASN A 67 6.04 -0.96 5.09
CA ASN A 67 6.87 -0.06 4.28
C ASN A 67 6.17 1.29 4.10
N THR A 68 6.89 2.37 4.40
CA THR A 68 6.39 3.73 4.18
C THR A 68 7.26 4.40 3.12
N ASP A 69 6.64 4.92 2.08
CA ASP A 69 7.35 5.50 0.94
C ASP A 69 7.57 7.02 1.08
N LEU A 70 8.13 7.64 0.03
CA LEU A 70 8.38 9.08 0.00
C LEU A 70 7.10 9.90 0.09
N PHE A 71 5.98 9.34 -0.31
CA PHE A 71 4.67 10.01 -0.26
C PHE A 71 4.01 9.87 1.10
N GLN A 72 4.71 9.29 2.08
CA GLN A 72 4.21 8.99 3.42
C GLN A 72 3.02 8.03 3.42
N CYS A 73 2.94 7.20 2.40
CA CYS A 73 1.95 6.14 2.32
C CYS A 73 2.55 4.85 2.88
N THR A 74 1.80 4.15 3.72
CA THR A 74 2.25 2.90 4.32
C THR A 74 1.56 1.72 3.66
N PHE A 75 2.35 0.69 3.40
CA PHE A 75 1.93 -0.56 2.79
C PHE A 75 2.33 -1.71 3.69
N VAL A 76 1.46 -2.71 3.78
CA VAL A 76 1.75 -3.95 4.50
C VAL A 76 1.61 -5.11 3.55
N PHE A 77 2.60 -6.00 3.54
CA PHE A 77 2.52 -7.16 2.67
C PHE A 77 3.19 -8.38 3.29
N LEU A 78 2.72 -9.55 2.86
CA LEU A 78 3.11 -10.83 3.41
C LEU A 78 3.02 -11.89 2.30
N LEU A 79 4.10 -12.63 2.11
CA LEU A 79 4.06 -13.82 1.25
C LEU A 79 3.64 -15.00 2.12
N LEU A 80 2.50 -15.62 1.78
CA LEU A 80 1.95 -16.72 2.57
C LEU A 80 2.85 -17.95 2.47
N PRO A 81 3.20 -18.59 3.61
CA PRO A 81 4.12 -19.73 3.60
C PRO A 81 3.62 -20.87 2.71
N GLY A 82 4.55 -21.48 1.99
CA GLY A 82 4.25 -22.61 1.11
C GLY A 82 3.47 -22.28 -0.14
N THR A 83 3.32 -21.00 -0.45
CA THR A 83 2.55 -20.53 -1.61
C THR A 83 3.31 -19.44 -2.34
N LYS A 84 2.73 -19.01 -3.49
CA LYS A 84 3.16 -17.80 -4.19
C LYS A 84 2.15 -16.67 -4.02
N THR A 85 1.27 -16.80 -3.03
CA THR A 85 0.22 -15.83 -2.75
C THR A 85 0.72 -14.70 -1.86
N VAL A 86 0.50 -13.47 -2.30
CA VAL A 86 0.81 -12.27 -1.53
C VAL A 86 -0.47 -11.70 -0.95
N PHE A 87 -0.46 -11.41 0.34
CA PHE A 87 -1.50 -10.64 1.03
C PHE A 87 -0.97 -9.22 1.15
N TYR A 88 -1.78 -8.25 0.74
CA TYR A 88 -1.35 -6.86 0.61
C TYR A 88 -2.43 -5.91 1.12
N CYS A 89 -2.02 -4.90 1.91
CA CYS A 89 -2.90 -3.86 2.38
C CYS A 89 -2.23 -2.50 2.22
N GLY A 90 -2.94 -1.55 1.65
CA GLY A 90 -2.46 -0.18 1.46
C GLY A 90 -2.84 0.37 0.09
N PRO A 91 -2.49 1.62 -0.18
CA PRO A 91 -1.79 2.58 0.68
C PRO A 91 -2.66 3.15 1.79
N VAL A 92 -2.05 3.49 2.93
CA VAL A 92 -2.72 4.10 4.08
C VAL A 92 -1.89 5.28 4.56
N VAL A 93 -2.55 6.38 4.92
CA VAL A 93 -1.87 7.52 5.55
C VAL A 93 -2.37 7.67 7.00
N PHE A 94 -1.51 8.19 7.88
CA PHE A 94 -1.82 8.33 9.29
C PHE A 94 -2.01 9.79 9.72
N GLU A 95 -1.94 10.70 8.77
CA GLU A 95 -2.38 12.08 8.93
C GLU A 95 -3.04 12.54 7.65
N LYS A 96 -3.92 13.52 7.75
CA LYS A 96 -4.57 14.07 6.55
C LYS A 96 -3.58 14.96 5.82
N ILE A 97 -3.27 14.59 4.58
CA ILE A 97 -2.35 15.33 3.73
C ILE A 97 -3.17 16.31 2.89
N GLN A 98 -3.39 17.52 3.45
CA GLN A 98 -4.19 18.56 2.80
C GLN A 98 -3.70 19.94 3.22
N GLY A 99 -4.12 20.99 2.50
CA GLY A 99 -3.77 22.36 2.82
C GLY A 99 -2.27 22.59 2.89
N ASN A 100 -1.81 23.30 3.90
CA ASN A 100 -0.39 23.63 4.08
C ASN A 100 0.47 22.35 4.25
N ARG A 101 -0.08 21.32 4.90
CA ARG A 101 0.64 20.06 5.07
C ARG A 101 0.94 19.42 3.72
N PHE A 102 -0.02 19.45 2.79
CA PHE A 102 0.19 18.95 1.46
C PHE A 102 1.27 19.77 0.74
N GLU A 103 1.22 21.09 0.83
CA GLU A 103 2.20 21.95 0.16
C GLU A 103 3.62 21.68 0.68
N GLU A 104 3.77 21.53 1.98
CA GLU A 104 5.07 21.17 2.57
C GLU A 104 5.58 19.84 2.05
N LEU A 105 4.72 18.83 2.01
CA LEU A 105 5.09 17.51 1.53
C LEU A 105 5.43 17.55 0.04
N PHE A 106 4.59 18.19 -0.78
CA PHE A 106 4.81 18.25 -2.21
C PHE A 106 6.14 18.93 -2.55
N SER A 107 6.48 20.02 -1.83
CA SER A 107 7.74 20.73 -2.06
C SER A 107 8.95 19.87 -1.75
N SER A 108 8.82 18.85 -0.90
CA SER A 108 9.90 17.92 -0.57
C SER A 108 10.04 16.77 -1.57
N LEU A 109 9.05 16.57 -2.44
CA LEU A 109 9.06 15.50 -3.42
C LEU A 109 9.86 15.91 -4.66
N PRO A 110 10.60 14.98 -5.27
CA PRO A 110 11.36 15.26 -6.49
C PRO A 110 10.47 15.25 -7.73
N LEU A 111 9.40 16.05 -7.72
CA LEU A 111 8.40 16.10 -8.78
C LEU A 111 8.29 17.51 -9.32
N LYS A 112 7.97 17.62 -10.61
CA LYS A 112 7.68 18.89 -11.26
C LYS A 112 6.33 19.42 -10.80
N ASP A 113 6.17 20.74 -10.82
CA ASP A 113 4.93 21.40 -10.43
C ASP A 113 3.70 20.95 -11.24
N THR A 114 3.94 20.45 -12.45
CA THR A 114 2.86 19.93 -13.30
C THR A 114 2.10 18.77 -12.66
N TYR A 115 2.71 18.07 -11.68
CA TYR A 115 2.06 16.96 -10.97
C TYR A 115 1.27 17.40 -9.75
N HIS A 116 1.35 18.68 -9.37
CA HIS A 116 0.76 19.19 -8.13
C HIS A 116 -0.69 18.78 -7.94
N ASP A 117 -1.55 19.11 -8.92
CA ASP A 117 -2.98 18.86 -8.79
C ASP A 117 -3.34 17.37 -8.79
N SER A 118 -2.62 16.59 -9.59
CA SER A 118 -2.84 15.14 -9.65
C SER A 118 -2.47 14.47 -8.34
N ILE A 119 -1.36 14.88 -7.74
CA ILE A 119 -0.92 14.34 -6.45
C ILE A 119 -1.86 14.77 -5.33
N GLN A 120 -2.33 16.03 -5.37
CA GLN A 120 -3.30 16.51 -4.39
C GLN A 120 -4.58 15.66 -4.43
N ALA A 121 -5.11 15.41 -5.63
CA ALA A 121 -6.28 14.56 -5.81
C ALA A 121 -6.03 13.13 -5.33
N TYR A 122 -4.81 12.62 -5.54
CA TYR A 122 -4.41 11.29 -5.07
C TYR A 122 -4.55 11.20 -3.54
N TYR A 123 -3.99 12.16 -2.81
CA TYR A 123 -4.08 12.15 -1.34
C TYR A 123 -5.51 12.25 -0.83
N GLN A 124 -6.38 12.96 -1.53
CA GLN A 124 -7.77 13.12 -1.13
C GLN A 124 -8.54 11.79 -1.15
N LYS A 125 -8.08 10.83 -1.95
CA LYS A 125 -8.73 9.52 -2.10
C LYS A 125 -8.13 8.45 -1.22
N LEU A 126 -7.02 8.73 -0.55
CA LEU A 126 -6.34 7.71 0.25
C LEU A 126 -7.07 7.43 1.55
N PRO A 127 -7.08 6.16 1.99
CA PRO A 127 -7.57 5.81 3.32
C PRO A 127 -6.72 6.47 4.40
N PHE A 128 -7.40 6.95 5.43
CA PHE A 128 -6.77 7.60 6.56
C PHE A 128 -7.11 6.89 7.86
N LEU A 129 -6.09 6.58 8.65
CA LEU A 129 -6.25 6.08 10.01
C LEU A 129 -5.46 7.00 10.95
N GLY A 130 -6.08 7.37 12.07
CA GLY A 130 -5.46 8.30 13.01
C GLY A 130 -4.33 7.74 13.85
N SER A 131 -4.06 6.43 13.80
CA SER A 131 -3.05 5.81 14.63
C SER A 131 -2.31 4.70 13.90
N TYR A 132 -1.01 4.89 13.73
CA TYR A 132 -0.13 3.84 13.18
C TYR A 132 -0.07 2.63 14.12
N ALA A 133 -0.01 2.89 15.44
CA ALA A 133 0.06 1.81 16.42
C ALA A 133 -1.18 0.90 16.35
N MET A 134 -2.37 1.49 16.17
CA MET A 134 -3.58 0.72 16.01
C MET A 134 -3.56 -0.10 14.72
N PHE A 135 -3.10 0.50 13.63
CA PHE A 135 -2.97 -0.19 12.35
C PHE A 135 -2.02 -1.39 12.47
N GLU A 136 -0.84 -1.16 13.05
CA GLU A 136 0.16 -2.21 13.24
C GLU A 136 -0.39 -3.37 14.07
N SER A 137 -1.18 -3.06 15.10
CA SER A 137 -1.73 -4.08 15.99
C SER A 137 -2.71 -5.02 15.30
N LEU A 138 -3.29 -4.62 14.15
CA LEU A 138 -4.18 -5.49 13.38
C LEU A 138 -3.44 -6.66 12.74
N PHE A 139 -2.13 -6.57 12.61
CA PHE A 139 -1.29 -7.60 11.98
C PHE A 139 -0.45 -8.40 12.98
N LEU A 140 -0.38 -7.95 14.23
CA LEU A 140 0.41 -8.61 15.27
C LEU A 140 -0.51 -9.44 16.16
N GLU A 141 -0.11 -10.68 16.40
CA GLU A 141 -0.82 -11.62 17.25
C GLU A 141 -0.43 -11.47 18.72
#